data_593b1d825e71cf72d873d9cf0861566e
#
_entry.id   593b1d825e71cf72d873d9cf0861566e
#
_cell.length_a   1.000
_cell.length_b   1.000
_cell.length_c   1.000
_cell.angle_alpha   90.00
_cell.angle_beta   90.00
_cell.angle_gamma   90.00
#
_symmetry.space_group_name_H-M   'P 1'
#
loop_
_entity.id
_entity.type
_entity.pdbx_description
1 polymer ?
#
loop_
_entity_poly.entity_id
_entity_poly.type
_entity_poly.pdbx_seq_one_letter_code
_entity_poly.pdbx_strand_id
1 'polypeptide(L)'
;IAFIGAKGGVGSSTIAHNVSWAMSSLFKTEVVVADMDLAFGTANINFDQDPGQGIAEAVFAPERVDDVYLDRLLAQCAEHLSLLAAPSSLDRTYDFDADAFSEIIDTAQRSAPIVVLDLPHTWNEWTKTTLMQADEIVITATPELANLRNTKNLIDTLKKLRPNDHQPKLVLNQVGIPKRPEISAADFADPLGITPMAVIPFDPVLFGNASNNGRMLGELDAKNPVSAIVNEMAHILTGRSEIKVKKKAGINSLLGKISLTKKKQQPR
;
A
#
# COMPACT_ATOMS: atom_id res chain seq x y z
N ILE A 1 7.39 0.29 -6.75
CA ILE A 1 7.13 0.44 -5.30
C ILE A 1 7.04 -0.95 -4.70
N ALA A 2 7.88 -1.29 -3.71
CA ALA A 2 7.86 -2.59 -3.05
C ALA A 2 7.22 -2.49 -1.66
N PHE A 3 6.29 -3.40 -1.34
CA PHE A 3 5.68 -3.53 -0.03
C PHE A 3 6.17 -4.81 0.64
N ILE A 4 6.57 -4.72 1.90
CA ILE A 4 7.00 -5.86 2.71
C ILE A 4 6.51 -5.72 4.16
N GLY A 5 6.10 -6.83 4.76
CA GLY A 5 5.74 -6.87 6.18
C GLY A 5 6.96 -7.07 7.08
N ALA A 6 7.03 -6.38 8.20
CA ALA A 6 8.05 -6.66 9.24
C ALA A 6 7.83 -8.01 9.93
N LYS A 7 6.64 -8.60 9.77
CA LYS A 7 6.22 -9.91 10.27
C LYS A 7 5.06 -10.42 9.41
N GLY A 8 4.84 -11.72 9.37
CA GLY A 8 3.63 -12.28 8.77
C GLY A 8 2.37 -11.79 9.49
N GLY A 9 1.30 -11.54 8.75
CA GLY A 9 -0.01 -11.11 9.27
C GLY A 9 -0.14 -9.64 9.67
N VAL A 10 0.86 -8.80 9.39
CA VAL A 10 0.78 -7.34 9.65
C VAL A 10 -0.11 -6.59 8.66
N GLY A 11 -0.58 -7.24 7.59
CA GLY A 11 -1.46 -6.67 6.58
C GLY A 11 -0.74 -5.93 5.45
N SER A 12 0.51 -6.27 5.14
CA SER A 12 1.29 -5.65 4.06
C SER A 12 0.56 -5.74 2.71
N SER A 13 0.13 -6.93 2.31
CA SER A 13 -0.62 -7.17 1.07
C SER A 13 -1.92 -6.36 1.02
N THR A 14 -2.69 -6.35 2.12
CA THR A 14 -3.91 -5.55 2.21
C THR A 14 -3.63 -4.07 1.96
N ILE A 15 -2.54 -3.54 2.51
CA ILE A 15 -2.14 -2.14 2.31
C ILE A 15 -1.68 -1.94 0.86
N ALA A 16 -0.83 -2.82 0.32
CA ALA A 16 -0.34 -2.75 -1.06
C ALA A 16 -1.50 -2.70 -2.06
N HIS A 17 -2.47 -3.61 -1.93
CA HIS A 17 -3.63 -3.70 -2.82
C HIS A 17 -4.51 -2.45 -2.76
N ASN A 18 -4.83 -1.97 -1.55
CA ASN A 18 -5.66 -0.78 -1.38
C ASN A 18 -4.96 0.50 -1.87
N VAL A 19 -3.66 0.63 -1.65
CA VAL A 19 -2.88 1.77 -2.15
C VAL A 19 -2.79 1.73 -3.68
N SER A 20 -2.59 0.56 -4.29
CA SER A 20 -2.57 0.40 -5.74
C SER A 20 -3.90 0.80 -6.37
N TRP A 21 -5.01 0.34 -5.80
CA TRP A 21 -6.34 0.74 -6.24
C TRP A 21 -6.55 2.27 -6.09
N ALA A 22 -6.10 2.85 -4.97
CA ALA A 22 -6.20 4.29 -4.77
C ALA A 22 -5.38 5.06 -5.81
N MET A 23 -4.16 4.61 -6.13
CA MET A 23 -3.33 5.23 -7.18
C MET A 23 -4.02 5.20 -8.53
N SER A 24 -4.54 4.05 -8.96
CA SER A 24 -5.25 3.90 -10.25
C SER A 24 -6.51 4.76 -10.30
N SER A 25 -7.31 4.74 -9.23
CA SER A 25 -8.58 5.46 -9.14
C SER A 25 -8.41 6.98 -9.07
N LEU A 26 -7.46 7.47 -8.26
CA LEU A 26 -7.24 8.91 -8.05
C LEU A 26 -6.53 9.57 -9.22
N PHE A 27 -5.53 8.89 -9.79
CA PHE A 27 -4.64 9.50 -10.79
C PHE A 27 -4.98 9.13 -12.23
N LYS A 28 -5.91 8.18 -12.44
CA LYS A 28 -6.27 7.68 -13.76
C LYS A 28 -5.03 7.29 -14.56
N THR A 29 -4.16 6.52 -13.92
CA THR A 29 -2.88 6.08 -14.45
C THR A 29 -2.77 4.57 -14.30
N GLU A 30 -2.14 3.92 -15.28
CA GLU A 30 -1.97 2.47 -15.26
C GLU A 30 -1.10 2.05 -14.08
N VAL A 31 -1.59 1.07 -13.33
CA VAL A 31 -0.92 0.45 -12.19
C VAL A 31 -0.92 -1.06 -12.41
N VAL A 32 0.25 -1.67 -12.32
CA VAL A 32 0.40 -3.13 -12.29
C VAL A 32 0.73 -3.55 -10.86
N VAL A 33 -0.04 -4.47 -10.31
CA VAL A 33 0.26 -5.14 -9.03
C VAL A 33 0.82 -6.53 -9.35
N ALA A 34 1.99 -6.85 -8.82
CA ALA A 34 2.57 -8.18 -8.88
C ALA A 34 2.51 -8.83 -7.49
N ASP A 35 1.76 -9.91 -7.37
CA ASP A 35 1.73 -10.74 -6.17
C ASP A 35 2.91 -11.71 -6.21
N MET A 36 3.95 -11.40 -5.45
CA MET A 36 5.21 -12.16 -5.44
C MET A 36 5.24 -13.23 -4.35
N ASP A 37 4.15 -13.42 -3.60
CA ASP A 37 3.99 -14.56 -2.71
C ASP A 37 3.38 -15.75 -3.47
N LEU A 38 4.22 -16.42 -4.27
CA LEU A 38 3.76 -17.50 -5.16
C LEU A 38 3.14 -18.69 -4.41
N ALA A 39 3.48 -18.85 -3.13
CA ALA A 39 2.96 -19.95 -2.34
C ALA A 39 1.62 -19.62 -1.67
N PHE A 40 1.47 -18.40 -1.17
CA PHE A 40 0.32 -18.02 -0.32
C PHE A 40 -0.26 -16.65 -0.67
N GLY A 41 0.04 -16.12 -1.85
CA GLY A 41 -0.52 -14.88 -2.36
C GLY A 41 -2.05 -14.95 -2.48
N THR A 42 -2.70 -13.85 -2.18
CA THR A 42 -4.17 -13.76 -2.14
C THR A 42 -4.69 -12.53 -2.87
N ALA A 43 -3.85 -11.90 -3.70
CA ALA A 43 -4.27 -10.71 -4.43
C ALA A 43 -5.45 -10.99 -5.36
N ASN A 44 -5.48 -12.16 -6.00
CA ASN A 44 -6.59 -12.61 -6.83
C ASN A 44 -7.92 -12.59 -6.06
N ILE A 45 -7.95 -13.07 -4.82
CA ILE A 45 -9.14 -13.06 -3.95
C ILE A 45 -9.52 -11.63 -3.57
N ASN A 46 -8.53 -10.81 -3.19
CA ASN A 46 -8.74 -9.43 -2.76
C ASN A 46 -9.30 -8.53 -3.89
N PHE A 47 -8.98 -8.84 -5.13
CA PHE A 47 -9.47 -8.12 -6.32
C PHE A 47 -10.64 -8.83 -7.02
N ASP A 48 -11.20 -9.89 -6.43
CA ASP A 48 -12.28 -10.70 -7.01
C ASP A 48 -11.94 -11.19 -8.43
N GLN A 49 -10.73 -11.73 -8.62
CA GLN A 49 -10.23 -12.24 -9.88
C GLN A 49 -9.92 -13.74 -9.78
N ASP A 50 -10.11 -14.47 -10.86
CA ASP A 50 -9.73 -15.88 -10.97
C ASP A 50 -8.94 -16.10 -12.29
N PRO A 51 -7.72 -15.54 -12.38
CA PRO A 51 -6.91 -15.71 -13.58
C PRO A 51 -6.37 -17.13 -13.66
N GLY A 52 -6.50 -17.76 -14.85
CA GLY A 52 -5.97 -19.10 -15.09
C GLY A 52 -4.44 -19.17 -15.18
N GLN A 53 -3.76 -18.02 -15.32
CA GLN A 53 -2.31 -17.86 -15.44
C GLN A 53 -1.89 -16.57 -14.70
N GLY A 54 -0.62 -16.49 -14.33
CA GLY A 54 -0.10 -15.31 -13.60
C GLY A 54 1.43 -15.28 -13.56
N ILE A 55 1.97 -14.79 -12.45
CA ILE A 55 3.42 -14.57 -12.32
C ILE A 55 4.25 -15.86 -12.41
N ALA A 56 3.70 -16.99 -11.99
CA ALA A 56 4.43 -18.26 -12.04
C ALA A 56 4.81 -18.66 -13.47
N GLU A 57 3.94 -18.46 -14.45
CA GLU A 57 4.21 -18.76 -15.86
C GLU A 57 5.39 -17.93 -16.38
N ALA A 58 5.47 -16.66 -15.95
CA ALA A 58 6.59 -15.79 -16.33
C ALA A 58 7.91 -16.19 -15.66
N VAL A 59 7.87 -16.48 -14.36
CA VAL A 59 9.08 -16.87 -13.58
C VAL A 59 9.68 -18.19 -14.07
N PHE A 60 8.83 -19.16 -14.46
CA PHE A 60 9.31 -20.46 -14.96
C PHE A 60 9.70 -20.47 -16.45
N ALA A 61 9.44 -19.40 -17.18
CA ALA A 61 9.81 -19.25 -18.59
C ALA A 61 10.31 -17.81 -18.87
N PRO A 62 11.38 -17.35 -18.20
CA PRO A 62 11.83 -15.96 -18.29
C PRO A 62 12.22 -15.56 -19.71
N GLU A 63 12.71 -16.51 -20.54
CA GLU A 63 13.04 -16.27 -21.94
C GLU A 63 11.84 -15.94 -22.82
N ARG A 64 10.62 -16.12 -22.34
CA ARG A 64 9.37 -15.80 -23.02
C ARG A 64 8.78 -14.47 -22.62
N VAL A 65 9.34 -13.83 -21.58
CA VAL A 65 8.80 -12.59 -21.01
C VAL A 65 9.09 -11.44 -21.96
N ASP A 66 8.05 -11.03 -22.65
CA ASP A 66 7.99 -9.79 -23.42
C ASP A 66 6.68 -9.04 -23.10
N ASP A 67 6.53 -7.83 -23.65
CA ASP A 67 5.36 -6.99 -23.38
C ASP A 67 4.04 -7.68 -23.73
N VAL A 68 4.02 -8.45 -24.85
CA VAL A 68 2.82 -9.16 -25.32
C VAL A 68 2.49 -10.37 -24.43
N TYR A 69 3.51 -11.09 -23.98
CA TYR A 69 3.32 -12.22 -23.08
C TYR A 69 2.88 -11.75 -21.70
N LEU A 70 3.51 -10.70 -21.16
CA LEU A 70 3.11 -10.13 -19.89
C LEU A 70 1.65 -9.65 -19.90
N ASP A 71 1.24 -8.94 -20.97
CA ASP A 71 -0.15 -8.46 -21.13
C ASP A 71 -1.19 -9.59 -21.07
N ARG A 72 -0.85 -10.78 -21.56
CA ARG A 72 -1.71 -11.97 -21.47
C ARG A 72 -1.82 -12.57 -20.07
N LEU A 73 -0.82 -12.35 -19.22
CA LEU A 73 -0.80 -12.84 -17.86
C LEU A 73 -1.49 -11.88 -16.88
N LEU A 74 -1.71 -10.63 -17.29
CA LEU A 74 -2.36 -9.60 -16.48
C LEU A 74 -3.86 -9.79 -16.43
N ALA A 75 -4.43 -9.84 -15.24
CA ALA A 75 -5.87 -9.77 -15.01
C ALA A 75 -6.30 -8.32 -14.77
N GLN A 76 -7.27 -7.83 -15.53
CA GLN A 76 -7.81 -6.47 -15.37
C GLN A 76 -8.71 -6.38 -14.14
N CYS A 77 -8.30 -5.68 -13.09
CA CYS A 77 -9.04 -5.53 -11.84
C CYS A 77 -9.93 -4.27 -11.80
N ALA A 78 -9.50 -3.19 -12.47
CA ALA A 78 -10.24 -1.93 -12.62
C ALA A 78 -9.78 -1.22 -13.89
N GLU A 79 -10.38 -0.05 -14.21
CA GLU A 79 -10.11 0.69 -15.45
C GLU A 79 -8.61 0.93 -15.71
N HIS A 80 -7.83 1.17 -14.65
CA HIS A 80 -6.40 1.46 -14.72
C HIS A 80 -5.59 0.57 -13.76
N LEU A 81 -6.07 -0.63 -13.46
CA LEU A 81 -5.43 -1.52 -12.49
C LEU A 81 -5.40 -2.94 -13.01
N SER A 82 -4.22 -3.48 -13.17
CA SER A 82 -3.99 -4.86 -13.58
C SER A 82 -3.21 -5.64 -12.53
N LEU A 83 -3.49 -6.92 -12.42
CA LEU A 83 -2.88 -7.84 -11.48
C LEU A 83 -2.10 -8.92 -12.20
N LEU A 84 -0.86 -9.10 -11.84
CA LEU A 84 -0.07 -10.29 -12.10
C LEU A 84 -0.19 -11.21 -10.87
N ALA A 85 -1.14 -12.13 -10.92
CA ALA A 85 -1.55 -12.92 -9.77
C ALA A 85 -0.56 -14.03 -9.43
N ALA A 86 -0.42 -14.34 -8.14
CA ALA A 86 0.19 -15.57 -7.69
C ALA A 86 -0.66 -16.80 -8.08
N PRO A 87 -0.06 -17.99 -8.22
CA PRO A 87 -0.80 -19.22 -8.52
C PRO A 87 -1.75 -19.60 -7.38
N SER A 88 -2.86 -20.23 -7.71
CA SER A 88 -3.85 -20.71 -6.74
C SER A 88 -3.58 -22.12 -6.21
N SER A 89 -2.47 -22.77 -6.62
CA SER A 89 -2.12 -24.13 -6.22
C SER A 89 -0.68 -24.24 -5.71
N LEU A 90 -0.42 -25.25 -4.88
CA LEU A 90 0.90 -25.58 -4.35
C LEU A 90 1.53 -26.78 -5.10
N ASP A 91 1.29 -26.90 -6.40
CA ASP A 91 1.79 -28.00 -7.21
C ASP A 91 3.31 -27.96 -7.41
N ARG A 92 3.94 -26.83 -7.13
CA ARG A 92 5.37 -26.60 -7.31
C ARG A 92 6.01 -26.01 -6.06
N THR A 93 7.31 -26.21 -5.92
CA THR A 93 8.13 -25.47 -4.95
C THR A 93 8.66 -24.19 -5.60
N TYR A 94 8.70 -23.12 -4.83
CA TYR A 94 9.07 -21.78 -5.30
C TYR A 94 10.40 -21.36 -4.68
N ASP A 95 11.48 -22.03 -5.10
CA ASP A 95 12.86 -21.68 -4.73
C ASP A 95 13.53 -21.06 -5.96
N PHE A 96 13.86 -19.79 -5.88
CA PHE A 96 14.32 -19.00 -7.02
C PHE A 96 15.68 -18.35 -6.75
N ASP A 97 16.42 -18.16 -7.83
CA ASP A 97 17.64 -17.37 -7.85
C ASP A 97 17.38 -15.87 -7.62
N ALA A 98 18.45 -15.13 -7.35
CA ALA A 98 18.38 -13.71 -6.99
C ALA A 98 17.69 -12.81 -8.03
N ASP A 99 17.82 -13.15 -9.30
CA ASP A 99 17.35 -12.37 -10.46
C ASP A 99 16.11 -12.94 -11.13
N ALA A 100 15.47 -13.96 -10.52
CA ALA A 100 14.33 -14.68 -11.10
C ALA A 100 13.16 -13.76 -11.51
N PHE A 101 12.98 -12.64 -10.81
CA PHE A 101 11.89 -11.69 -11.08
C PHE A 101 12.32 -10.46 -11.89
N SER A 102 13.61 -10.29 -12.17
CA SER A 102 14.14 -9.06 -12.78
C SER A 102 13.51 -8.77 -14.13
N GLU A 103 13.47 -9.76 -15.06
CA GLU A 103 12.88 -9.56 -16.39
C GLU A 103 11.38 -9.24 -16.34
N ILE A 104 10.66 -9.82 -15.38
CA ILE A 104 9.23 -9.57 -15.19
C ILE A 104 9.01 -8.14 -14.72
N ILE A 105 9.80 -7.70 -13.74
CA ILE A 105 9.73 -6.35 -13.18
C ILE A 105 10.09 -5.33 -14.26
N ASP A 106 11.17 -5.55 -15.00
CA ASP A 106 11.61 -4.66 -16.09
C ASP A 106 10.55 -4.55 -17.19
N THR A 107 9.92 -5.67 -17.56
CA THR A 107 8.84 -5.67 -18.54
C THR A 107 7.60 -4.93 -18.02
N ALA A 108 7.21 -5.17 -16.77
CA ALA A 108 6.09 -4.46 -16.14
C ALA A 108 6.35 -2.94 -16.08
N GLN A 109 7.58 -2.52 -15.78
CA GLN A 109 7.97 -1.10 -15.74
C GLN A 109 7.94 -0.43 -17.12
N ARG A 110 8.14 -1.19 -18.21
CA ARG A 110 7.95 -0.67 -19.58
C ARG A 110 6.48 -0.50 -19.92
N SER A 111 5.60 -1.34 -19.38
CA SER A 111 4.17 -1.35 -19.71
C SER A 111 3.32 -0.40 -18.85
N ALA A 112 3.73 -0.09 -17.63
CA ALA A 112 2.95 0.74 -16.72
C ALA A 112 3.81 1.76 -15.97
N PRO A 113 3.30 3.00 -15.77
CA PRO A 113 4.01 4.05 -15.01
C PRO A 113 4.20 3.71 -13.53
N ILE A 114 3.37 2.84 -12.97
CA ILE A 114 3.44 2.42 -11.57
C ILE A 114 3.38 0.90 -11.50
N VAL A 115 4.41 0.30 -10.92
CA VAL A 115 4.44 -1.12 -10.59
C VAL A 115 4.52 -1.27 -9.08
N VAL A 116 3.60 -2.04 -8.51
CA VAL A 116 3.54 -2.35 -7.08
C VAL A 116 3.89 -3.83 -6.89
N LEU A 117 4.92 -4.08 -6.11
CA LEU A 117 5.42 -5.40 -5.80
C LEU A 117 4.98 -5.77 -4.38
N ASP A 118 4.07 -6.74 -4.27
CA ASP A 118 3.63 -7.28 -2.98
C ASP A 118 4.53 -8.46 -2.60
N LEU A 119 5.47 -8.22 -1.68
CA LEU A 119 6.50 -9.17 -1.30
C LEU A 119 6.06 -10.02 -0.10
N PRO A 120 6.32 -11.34 -0.13
CA PRO A 120 6.12 -12.19 1.03
C PRO A 120 7.04 -11.78 2.19
N HIS A 121 6.64 -12.13 3.41
CA HIS A 121 7.50 -11.95 4.58
C HIS A 121 8.61 -13.02 4.61
N THR A 122 9.51 -12.94 3.66
CA THR A 122 10.69 -13.80 3.55
C THR A 122 11.94 -12.96 3.35
N TRP A 123 13.09 -13.47 3.74
CA TRP A 123 14.37 -12.82 3.53
C TRP A 123 15.33 -13.80 2.84
N ASN A 124 15.34 -13.74 1.53
CA ASN A 124 16.21 -14.52 0.65
C ASN A 124 16.85 -13.61 -0.41
N GLU A 125 17.67 -14.16 -1.30
CA GLU A 125 18.43 -13.33 -2.25
C GLU A 125 17.54 -12.62 -3.26
N TRP A 126 16.47 -13.25 -3.77
CA TRP A 126 15.58 -12.55 -4.71
C TRP A 126 14.76 -11.44 -4.04
N THR A 127 14.26 -11.65 -2.82
CA THR A 127 13.56 -10.57 -2.07
C THR A 127 14.48 -9.39 -1.82
N LYS A 128 15.74 -9.66 -1.44
CA LYS A 128 16.75 -8.63 -1.24
C LYS A 128 17.05 -7.89 -2.56
N THR A 129 17.24 -8.60 -3.67
CA THR A 129 17.48 -8.01 -4.99
C THR A 129 16.31 -7.14 -5.42
N THR A 130 15.08 -7.61 -5.28
CA THR A 130 13.86 -6.85 -5.58
C THR A 130 13.77 -5.55 -4.76
N LEU A 131 14.03 -5.62 -3.46
CA LEU A 131 14.05 -4.44 -2.59
C LEU A 131 15.17 -3.45 -2.98
N MET A 132 16.30 -3.94 -3.48
CA MET A 132 17.39 -3.07 -3.94
C MET A 132 17.06 -2.34 -5.24
N GLN A 133 16.21 -2.91 -6.10
CA GLN A 133 15.81 -2.33 -7.38
C GLN A 133 14.60 -1.39 -7.27
N ALA A 134 13.83 -1.48 -6.20
CA ALA A 134 12.61 -0.68 -6.04
C ALA A 134 12.92 0.80 -5.76
N ASP A 135 12.20 1.74 -6.41
CA ASP A 135 12.35 3.18 -6.16
C ASP A 135 11.88 3.56 -4.75
N GLU A 136 10.75 3.03 -4.33
CA GLU A 136 10.16 3.26 -3.01
C GLU A 136 9.89 1.91 -2.31
N ILE A 137 10.19 1.87 -1.01
CA ILE A 137 9.95 0.70 -0.15
C ILE A 137 9.01 1.09 0.97
N VAL A 138 7.96 0.29 1.16
CA VAL A 138 7.00 0.43 2.26
C VAL A 138 7.12 -0.77 3.19
N ILE A 139 7.44 -0.52 4.45
CA ILE A 139 7.50 -1.54 5.50
C ILE A 139 6.23 -1.40 6.34
N THR A 140 5.42 -2.46 6.36
CA THR A 140 4.23 -2.53 7.21
C THR A 140 4.55 -3.27 8.50
N ALA A 141 4.19 -2.69 9.65
CA ALA A 141 4.40 -3.25 10.98
C ALA A 141 3.16 -3.06 11.87
N THR A 142 3.01 -3.88 12.90
CA THR A 142 2.08 -3.65 14.00
C THR A 142 2.83 -3.12 15.23
N PRO A 143 2.20 -2.38 16.17
CA PRO A 143 2.87 -1.71 17.29
C PRO A 143 3.29 -2.69 18.40
N GLU A 144 4.15 -3.64 18.06
CA GLU A 144 4.68 -4.70 18.93
C GLU A 144 6.21 -4.74 18.90
N LEU A 145 6.84 -5.20 19.99
CA LEU A 145 8.29 -5.23 20.12
C LEU A 145 8.97 -6.09 19.03
N ALA A 146 8.38 -7.24 18.67
CA ALA A 146 8.92 -8.09 17.61
C ALA A 146 8.92 -7.38 16.26
N ASN A 147 7.84 -6.64 15.95
CA ASN A 147 7.76 -5.82 14.75
C ASN A 147 8.78 -4.67 14.76
N LEU A 148 8.93 -3.99 15.89
CA LEU A 148 9.93 -2.92 16.05
C LEU A 148 11.35 -3.42 15.74
N ARG A 149 11.74 -4.56 16.35
CA ARG A 149 13.04 -5.20 16.09
C ARG A 149 13.23 -5.52 14.61
N ASN A 150 12.25 -6.16 13.99
CA ASN A 150 12.35 -6.59 12.59
C ASN A 150 12.36 -5.40 11.64
N THR A 151 11.52 -4.39 11.91
CA THR A 151 11.52 -3.11 11.15
C THR A 151 12.90 -2.45 11.23
N LYS A 152 13.49 -2.39 12.42
CA LYS A 152 14.84 -1.83 12.59
C LYS A 152 15.88 -2.60 11.79
N ASN A 153 15.86 -3.93 11.83
CA ASN A 153 16.77 -4.77 11.05
C ASN A 153 16.62 -4.52 9.54
N LEU A 154 15.39 -4.43 9.02
CA LEU A 154 15.12 -4.12 7.61
C LEU A 154 15.68 -2.74 7.25
N ILE A 155 15.36 -1.70 8.03
CA ILE A 155 15.83 -0.33 7.78
C ILE A 155 17.36 -0.26 7.82
N ASP A 156 17.99 -0.81 8.84
CA ASP A 156 19.45 -0.76 9.00
C ASP A 156 20.16 -1.53 7.87
N THR A 157 19.58 -2.62 7.39
CA THR A 157 20.10 -3.39 6.26
C THR A 157 19.93 -2.62 4.95
N LEU A 158 18.76 -2.07 4.69
CA LEU A 158 18.49 -1.31 3.47
C LEU A 158 19.32 -0.02 3.41
N LYS A 159 19.54 0.67 4.53
CA LYS A 159 20.45 1.83 4.59
C LYS A 159 21.89 1.48 4.19
N LYS A 160 22.36 0.28 4.51
CA LYS A 160 23.71 -0.18 4.11
C LYS A 160 23.77 -0.56 2.63
N LEU A 161 22.73 -1.20 2.12
CA LEU A 161 22.67 -1.68 0.74
C LEU A 161 22.34 -0.56 -0.25
N ARG A 162 21.59 0.47 0.21
CA ARG A 162 21.08 1.59 -0.60
C ARG A 162 21.42 2.94 0.05
N PRO A 163 22.70 3.29 0.21
CA PRO A 163 23.13 4.46 1.00
C PRO A 163 22.71 5.81 0.39
N ASN A 164 22.43 5.84 -0.91
CA ASN A 164 22.08 7.07 -1.66
C ASN A 164 20.58 7.19 -1.96
N ASP A 165 19.79 6.17 -1.60
CA ASP A 165 18.36 6.13 -1.90
C ASP A 165 17.51 6.66 -0.74
N HIS A 166 16.24 6.90 -1.01
CA HIS A 166 15.29 7.30 0.01
C HIS A 166 15.16 6.23 1.10
N GLN A 167 14.94 6.68 2.33
CA GLN A 167 14.67 5.76 3.43
C GLN A 167 13.32 5.07 3.21
N PRO A 168 13.18 3.79 3.61
CA PRO A 168 11.90 3.11 3.56
C PRO A 168 10.81 3.88 4.31
N LYS A 169 9.60 3.86 3.78
CA LYS A 169 8.40 4.40 4.43
C LYS A 169 7.87 3.37 5.44
N LEU A 170 7.45 3.83 6.59
CA LEU A 170 6.85 2.97 7.62
C LEU A 170 5.34 3.17 7.66
N VAL A 171 4.61 2.07 7.71
CA VAL A 171 3.17 2.04 8.00
C VAL A 171 2.96 1.26 9.30
N LEU A 172 2.37 1.90 10.30
CA LEU A 172 1.89 1.22 11.49
C LEU A 172 0.43 0.84 11.28
N ASN A 173 0.17 -0.46 11.20
CA ASN A 173 -1.15 -1.01 10.95
C ASN A 173 -1.72 -1.67 12.21
N GLN A 174 -3.04 -1.90 12.24
CA GLN A 174 -3.78 -2.54 13.32
C GLN A 174 -3.55 -1.87 14.69
N VAL A 175 -3.47 -0.54 14.70
CA VAL A 175 -3.26 0.24 15.93
C VAL A 175 -4.56 0.35 16.71
N GLY A 176 -4.50 0.13 18.02
CA GLY A 176 -5.64 0.25 18.92
C GLY A 176 -6.51 -1.02 19.01
N ILE A 177 -5.93 -2.21 18.83
CA ILE A 177 -6.66 -3.47 19.11
C ILE A 177 -7.06 -3.50 20.59
N PRO A 178 -8.37 -3.67 20.87
CA PRO A 178 -8.86 -3.67 22.25
C PRO A 178 -8.13 -4.70 23.13
N LYS A 179 -7.68 -4.26 24.31
CA LYS A 179 -6.98 -5.07 25.32
C LYS A 179 -5.61 -5.61 24.90
N ARG A 180 -5.09 -5.26 23.72
CA ARG A 180 -3.71 -5.59 23.33
C ARG A 180 -2.78 -4.51 23.86
N PRO A 181 -1.75 -4.83 24.67
CA PRO A 181 -0.67 -3.88 24.96
C PRO A 181 0.07 -3.48 23.69
N GLU A 182 0.27 -2.19 23.49
CA GLU A 182 0.90 -1.67 22.28
C GLU A 182 2.04 -0.71 22.64
N ILE A 183 3.05 -0.66 21.78
CA ILE A 183 4.04 0.42 21.78
C ILE A 183 3.39 1.64 21.10
N SER A 184 3.49 2.83 21.71
CA SER A 184 2.96 4.03 21.06
C SER A 184 3.62 4.27 19.71
N ALA A 185 2.94 4.93 18.78
CA ALA A 185 3.52 5.23 17.46
C ALA A 185 4.81 6.08 17.59
N ALA A 186 4.89 6.96 18.58
CA ALA A 186 6.09 7.76 18.87
C ALA A 186 7.24 6.88 19.37
N ASP A 187 6.98 6.02 20.36
CA ASP A 187 8.01 5.12 20.92
C ASP A 187 8.46 4.06 19.92
N PHE A 188 7.61 3.71 18.95
CA PHE A 188 7.98 2.82 17.84
C PHE A 188 8.87 3.54 16.81
N ALA A 189 8.59 4.79 16.51
CA ALA A 189 9.29 5.59 15.51
C ALA A 189 10.66 6.08 15.98
N ASP A 190 10.77 6.47 17.23
CA ASP A 190 11.97 7.09 17.82
C ASP A 190 13.25 6.27 17.60
N PRO A 191 13.35 4.97 17.99
CA PRO A 191 14.56 4.17 17.78
C PRO A 191 14.86 3.86 16.30
N LEU A 192 13.90 4.07 15.40
CA LEU A 192 14.06 3.89 13.96
C LEU A 192 14.59 5.15 13.28
N GLY A 193 14.41 6.32 13.89
CA GLY A 193 14.75 7.61 13.33
C GLY A 193 13.93 7.97 12.08
N ILE A 194 12.70 7.44 11.97
CA ILE A 194 11.76 7.72 10.89
C ILE A 194 10.36 7.96 11.44
N THR A 195 9.63 8.88 10.81
CA THR A 195 8.22 9.11 11.14
C THR A 195 7.36 8.15 10.31
N PRO A 196 6.36 7.46 10.89
CA PRO A 196 5.43 6.67 10.11
C PRO A 196 4.74 7.52 9.03
N MET A 197 4.71 7.00 7.79
CA MET A 197 3.96 7.59 6.70
C MET A 197 2.45 7.52 6.98
N ALA A 198 2.03 6.45 7.62
CA ALA A 198 0.65 6.23 8.01
C ALA A 198 0.53 5.46 9.33
N VAL A 199 -0.52 5.78 10.08
CA VAL A 199 -0.94 5.03 11.28
C VAL A 199 -2.39 4.63 11.05
N ILE A 200 -2.63 3.31 10.84
CA ILE A 200 -3.92 2.77 10.46
C ILE A 200 -4.57 2.12 11.66
N PRO A 201 -5.74 2.57 12.10
CA PRO A 201 -6.45 2.00 13.21
C PRO A 201 -6.95 0.59 12.90
N PHE A 202 -7.08 -0.23 13.94
CA PHE A 202 -7.71 -1.55 13.84
C PHE A 202 -9.23 -1.40 13.61
N ASP A 203 -9.69 -1.80 12.46
CA ASP A 203 -11.12 -1.82 12.09
C ASP A 203 -11.47 -3.19 11.48
N PRO A 204 -11.80 -4.20 12.31
CA PRO A 204 -12.05 -5.56 11.83
C PRO A 204 -13.32 -5.65 10.97
N VAL A 205 -14.26 -4.72 11.13
CA VAL A 205 -15.50 -4.73 10.33
C VAL A 205 -15.23 -4.22 8.92
N LEU A 206 -14.53 -3.10 8.80
CA LEU A 206 -14.17 -2.54 7.49
C LEU A 206 -13.26 -3.49 6.70
N PHE A 207 -12.16 -3.89 7.29
CA PHE A 207 -11.18 -4.77 6.62
C PHE A 207 -11.74 -6.17 6.36
N GLY A 208 -12.49 -6.74 7.30
CA GLY A 208 -13.12 -8.05 7.12
C GLY A 208 -14.17 -8.03 6.01
N ASN A 209 -14.99 -6.99 5.93
CA ASN A 209 -15.95 -6.85 4.84
C ASN A 209 -15.25 -6.65 3.48
N ALA A 210 -14.20 -5.86 3.44
CA ALA A 210 -13.41 -5.65 2.22
C ALA A 210 -12.85 -6.98 1.69
N SER A 211 -12.12 -7.69 2.53
CA SER A 211 -11.48 -8.97 2.18
C SER A 211 -12.48 -10.04 1.77
N ASN A 212 -13.59 -10.20 2.54
CA ASN A 212 -14.57 -11.24 2.25
C ASN A 212 -15.43 -10.97 1.00
N ASN A 213 -15.45 -9.74 0.52
CA ASN A 213 -16.21 -9.36 -0.69
C ASN A 213 -15.30 -9.07 -1.90
N GLY A 214 -13.99 -9.30 -1.79
CA GLY A 214 -13.05 -8.99 -2.88
C GLY A 214 -13.09 -7.53 -3.31
N ARG A 215 -13.21 -6.59 -2.37
CA ARG A 215 -13.37 -5.17 -2.66
C ARG A 215 -12.37 -4.32 -1.88
N MET A 216 -11.96 -3.22 -2.49
CA MET A 216 -11.06 -2.28 -1.83
C MET A 216 -11.81 -1.37 -0.85
N LEU A 217 -11.10 -0.88 0.18
CA LEU A 217 -11.67 -0.02 1.23
C LEU A 217 -12.37 1.21 0.65
N GLY A 218 -11.75 1.84 -0.35
CA GLY A 218 -12.30 3.02 -1.02
C GLY A 218 -13.55 2.74 -1.85
N GLU A 219 -13.76 1.51 -2.31
CA GLU A 219 -14.98 1.07 -2.99
C GLU A 219 -16.13 0.83 -2.01
N LEU A 220 -15.81 0.31 -0.82
CA LEU A 220 -16.82 0.06 0.21
C LEU A 220 -17.28 1.35 0.87
N ASP A 221 -16.33 2.18 1.30
CA ASP A 221 -16.62 3.45 1.96
C ASP A 221 -15.52 4.48 1.68
N ALA A 222 -15.69 5.22 0.61
CA ALA A 222 -14.77 6.30 0.21
C ALA A 222 -14.67 7.44 1.24
N LYS A 223 -15.62 7.55 2.18
CA LYS A 223 -15.63 8.57 3.23
C LYS A 223 -15.01 8.11 4.54
N ASN A 224 -14.69 6.83 4.65
CA ASN A 224 -14.07 6.30 5.84
C ASN A 224 -12.70 6.95 6.09
N PRO A 225 -12.34 7.29 7.33
CA PRO A 225 -11.03 7.85 7.65
C PRO A 225 -9.85 6.98 7.18
N VAL A 226 -9.99 5.64 7.20
CA VAL A 226 -8.95 4.73 6.71
C VAL A 226 -8.78 4.86 5.20
N SER A 227 -9.86 5.02 4.43
CA SER A 227 -9.78 5.26 2.98
C SER A 227 -9.05 6.58 2.68
N ALA A 228 -9.26 7.62 3.50
CA ALA A 228 -8.51 8.87 3.38
C ALA A 228 -7.01 8.70 3.67
N ILE A 229 -6.64 7.88 4.67
CA ILE A 229 -5.24 7.55 4.95
C ILE A 229 -4.61 6.82 3.76
N VAL A 230 -5.29 5.84 3.18
CA VAL A 230 -4.82 5.11 1.98
C VAL A 230 -4.62 6.05 0.79
N ASN A 231 -5.55 6.98 0.57
CA ASN A 231 -5.41 7.99 -0.48
C ASN A 231 -4.19 8.91 -0.24
N GLU A 232 -3.93 9.31 1.00
CA GLU A 232 -2.74 10.10 1.33
C GLU A 232 -1.45 9.32 1.08
N MET A 233 -1.42 8.02 1.40
CA MET A 233 -0.29 7.16 1.07
C MET A 233 -0.04 7.10 -0.44
N ALA A 234 -1.09 7.01 -1.26
CA ALA A 234 -0.98 7.04 -2.72
C ALA A 234 -0.34 8.35 -3.21
N HIS A 235 -0.73 9.50 -2.64
CA HIS A 235 -0.11 10.80 -2.95
C HIS A 235 1.37 10.85 -2.56
N ILE A 236 1.72 10.39 -1.36
CA ILE A 236 3.10 10.41 -0.86
C ILE A 236 4.01 9.53 -1.73
N LEU A 237 3.57 8.30 -2.04
CA LEU A 237 4.37 7.32 -2.78
C LEU A 237 4.56 7.68 -4.25
N THR A 238 3.65 8.45 -4.82
CA THR A 238 3.76 8.91 -6.22
C THR A 238 4.37 10.30 -6.35
N GLY A 239 4.68 10.98 -5.23
CA GLY A 239 5.13 12.37 -5.23
C GLY A 239 4.08 13.37 -5.74
N ARG A 240 2.83 12.94 -5.90
CA ARG A 240 1.72 13.78 -6.38
C ARG A 240 1.06 14.47 -5.19
N SER A 241 1.14 15.81 -5.11
CA SER A 241 0.50 16.58 -4.05
C SER A 241 -1.01 16.74 -4.31
N GLU A 242 -1.85 16.55 -3.29
CA GLU A 242 -3.24 17.01 -3.33
C GLU A 242 -3.28 18.51 -3.58
N ILE A 243 -3.93 18.94 -4.64
CA ILE A 243 -4.30 20.35 -4.79
C ILE A 243 -5.44 20.59 -3.78
N LYS A 244 -5.11 20.97 -2.55
CA LYS A 244 -6.10 21.43 -1.56
C LYS A 244 -6.76 22.68 -2.12
N VAL A 245 -7.85 22.52 -2.85
CA VAL A 245 -8.74 23.63 -3.20
C VAL A 245 -9.26 24.18 -1.87
N LYS A 246 -8.66 25.29 -1.39
CA LYS A 246 -9.22 26.02 -0.26
C LYS A 246 -10.66 26.35 -0.64
N LYS A 247 -11.65 25.65 -0.02
CA LYS A 247 -13.04 26.08 -0.08
C LYS A 247 -13.04 27.54 0.38
N LYS A 248 -13.30 28.48 -0.54
CA LYS A 248 -13.51 29.89 -0.20
C LYS A 248 -14.58 29.87 0.87
N ALA A 249 -14.22 30.26 2.09
CA ALA A 249 -15.20 30.53 3.14
C ALA A 249 -16.19 31.53 2.54
N GLY A 250 -17.44 31.10 2.37
CA GLY A 250 -18.45 31.90 1.76
C GLY A 250 -18.60 33.18 2.56
N ILE A 251 -18.64 34.32 1.86
CA ILE A 251 -18.82 35.70 2.38
C ILE A 251 -20.08 35.85 3.28
N ASN A 252 -20.91 34.85 3.39
CA ASN A 252 -22.13 34.84 4.19
C ASN A 252 -21.94 34.72 5.72
N SER A 253 -20.73 34.54 6.23
CA SER A 253 -20.53 34.51 7.70
C SER A 253 -20.27 35.88 8.33
N LEU A 254 -20.15 36.94 7.54
CA LEU A 254 -19.87 38.30 8.03
C LEU A 254 -21.14 39.17 8.21
N LEU A 255 -22.29 38.75 7.68
CA LEU A 255 -23.55 39.50 7.79
C LEU A 255 -24.39 39.17 9.04
N GLY A 256 -23.97 38.22 9.87
CA GLY A 256 -24.71 37.77 11.08
C GLY A 256 -24.40 38.53 12.37
N LYS A 257 -23.50 39.52 12.39
CA LYS A 257 -23.08 40.23 13.61
C LYS A 257 -23.40 41.71 13.67
N ILE A 258 -24.39 42.21 12.90
CA ILE A 258 -24.93 43.54 13.11
C ILE A 258 -26.30 43.36 13.77
N SER A 259 -26.28 43.06 15.05
CA SER A 259 -27.49 43.16 15.92
C SER A 259 -27.61 44.59 16.44
N LEU A 260 -28.67 45.24 16.00
CA LEU A 260 -29.10 46.56 16.42
C LEU A 260 -29.36 46.61 17.92
N THR A 261 -28.53 47.33 18.68
CA THR A 261 -28.84 47.81 20.03
C THR A 261 -29.87 48.91 19.95
N LYS A 262 -31.16 48.58 20.07
CA LYS A 262 -32.22 49.56 20.37
C LYS A 262 -32.15 49.93 21.84
N LYS A 263 -31.68 51.14 22.14
CA LYS A 263 -31.88 51.81 23.41
C LYS A 263 -33.40 52.00 23.66
N LYS A 264 -33.92 51.40 24.74
CA LYS A 264 -35.21 51.80 25.33
C LYS A 264 -34.99 53.06 26.14
N GLN A 265 -35.63 54.20 25.67
CA GLN A 265 -35.92 55.35 26.51
C GLN A 265 -37.22 55.03 27.29
N GLN A 266 -37.17 55.19 28.61
CA GLN A 266 -38.34 55.26 29.46
C GLN A 266 -38.92 56.71 29.43
N PRO A 267 -40.24 56.89 29.36
CA PRO A 267 -40.87 58.17 29.72
C PRO A 267 -41.29 58.16 31.20
N ARG A 268 -41.36 59.37 31.72
CA ARG A 268 -41.80 59.75 33.07
C ARG A 268 -43.15 59.18 33.44
#